data_d0d85b4b5e861b510dff77688c8167d0
#
_entry.id   d0d85b4b5e861b510dff77688c8167d0
#
_cell.length_a   1.000
_cell.length_b   1.000
_cell.length_c   1.000
_cell.angle_alpha   90.00
_cell.angle_beta   90.00
_cell.angle_gamma   90.00
#
_symmetry.space_group_name_H-M   'P 1'
#
loop_
_entity.id
_entity.type
_entity.pdbx_description
1 polymer ?
#
loop_
_entity_poly.entity_id
_entity_poly.type
_entity_poly.pdbx_seq_one_letter_code
_entity_poly.pdbx_strand_id
1 'polypeptide(L)'
;MEEKKVKRSKFSSNLGMMLACIGGAVGLGNVWGFPSKLGRGGGFYFLIIYVVVALLLGIPMTLSEYAIGRKMRKGPIAAWTELNRKWKFVGILNAIVCVGVMGFYCLLFGWIIKYMVEFGIAIFNPAGTFWTMDSAEYFSMFISNPVEPLIWTFVGLLLAYLCVRKNMAGGIEKACKWMIPALVVLLIVVAIRACTLPGAEAGIEFLFQP
;
A
#
# COMPACT_ATOMS: atom_id res chain seq x y z
N MET A 1 36.95 1.96 -23.28
CA MET A 1 35.81 1.23 -22.70
C MET A 1 34.58 2.07 -22.92
N GLU A 2 33.73 1.75 -23.89
CA GLU A 2 32.47 2.45 -24.12
C GLU A 2 31.53 2.17 -22.94
N GLU A 3 31.15 3.21 -22.20
CA GLU A 3 30.09 3.11 -21.20
C GLU A 3 28.80 2.71 -21.91
N LYS A 4 28.39 1.46 -21.76
CA LYS A 4 27.06 0.99 -22.17
C LYS A 4 26.01 1.88 -21.46
N LYS A 5 25.46 2.87 -22.18
CA LYS A 5 24.31 3.66 -21.70
C LYS A 5 23.17 2.71 -21.37
N VAL A 6 22.98 2.42 -20.08
CA VAL A 6 21.87 1.63 -19.60
C VAL A 6 20.59 2.34 -19.99
N LYS A 7 19.82 1.74 -20.91
CA LYS A 7 18.53 2.26 -21.36
C LYS A 7 17.55 2.21 -20.19
N ARG A 8 17.31 3.36 -19.55
CA ARG A 8 16.36 3.44 -18.42
C ARG A 8 14.95 3.18 -18.92
N SER A 9 14.22 2.31 -18.23
CA SER A 9 12.80 2.09 -18.47
C SER A 9 12.03 3.38 -18.14
N LYS A 10 11.11 3.78 -19.03
CA LYS A 10 10.27 4.95 -18.87
C LYS A 10 8.82 4.51 -18.78
N PHE A 11 7.98 5.30 -18.12
CA PHE A 11 6.54 5.14 -18.19
C PHE A 11 6.05 5.41 -19.63
N SER A 12 5.00 4.69 -20.04
CA SER A 12 4.45 4.84 -21.39
C SER A 12 3.56 6.08 -21.53
N SER A 13 2.98 6.54 -20.41
CA SER A 13 2.07 7.68 -20.38
C SER A 13 2.14 8.45 -19.07
N ASN A 14 1.76 9.74 -19.09
CA ASN A 14 1.65 10.56 -17.89
C ASN A 14 0.60 10.01 -16.92
N LEU A 15 -0.54 9.54 -17.44
CA LEU A 15 -1.57 8.89 -16.63
C LEU A 15 -1.05 7.63 -15.95
N GLY A 16 -0.28 6.78 -16.67
CA GLY A 16 0.33 5.59 -16.09
C GLY A 16 1.33 5.92 -14.98
N MET A 17 2.12 6.99 -15.16
CA MET A 17 3.02 7.48 -14.13
C MET A 17 2.25 7.97 -12.90
N MET A 18 1.19 8.76 -13.08
CA MET A 18 0.36 9.25 -11.98
C MET A 18 -0.29 8.10 -11.20
N LEU A 19 -0.88 7.14 -11.90
CA LEU A 19 -1.49 5.96 -11.28
C LEU A 19 -0.46 5.10 -10.55
N ALA A 20 0.75 4.95 -11.08
CA ALA A 20 1.82 4.25 -10.37
C ALA A 20 2.28 5.00 -9.10
N CYS A 21 2.34 6.34 -9.12
CA CYS A 21 2.62 7.15 -7.94
C CYS A 21 1.50 7.02 -6.90
N ILE A 22 0.23 7.09 -7.33
CA ILE A 22 -0.93 6.89 -6.45
C ILE A 22 -0.89 5.47 -5.85
N GLY A 23 -0.61 4.43 -6.66
CA GLY A 23 -0.50 3.06 -6.19
C GLY A 23 0.63 2.83 -5.19
N GLY A 24 1.73 3.58 -5.31
CA GLY A 24 2.81 3.58 -4.31
C GLY A 24 2.45 4.31 -3.02
N ALA A 25 1.55 5.29 -3.09
CA ALA A 25 1.11 6.07 -1.93
C ALA A 25 -0.09 5.44 -1.21
N VAL A 26 -1.05 4.86 -1.96
CA VAL A 26 -2.24 4.21 -1.41
C VAL A 26 -1.94 2.76 -1.10
N GLY A 27 -1.73 2.45 0.17
CA GLY A 27 -1.41 1.11 0.65
C GLY A 27 -2.36 0.67 1.78
N LEU A 28 -2.01 -0.43 2.41
CA LEU A 28 -2.72 -0.99 3.58
C LEU A 28 -2.86 0.01 4.74
N GLY A 29 -1.89 0.91 4.89
CA GLY A 29 -1.95 1.99 5.86
C GLY A 29 -3.18 2.88 5.69
N ASN A 30 -3.58 3.16 4.45
CA ASN A 30 -4.73 3.99 4.13
C ASN A 30 -6.06 3.23 4.27
N VAL A 31 -6.10 1.98 3.80
CA VAL A 31 -7.35 1.20 3.75
C VAL A 31 -7.67 0.54 5.10
N TRP A 32 -6.66 0.08 5.84
CA TRP A 32 -6.82 -0.63 7.09
C TRP A 32 -6.34 0.18 8.31
N GLY A 33 -5.12 0.72 8.25
CA GLY A 33 -4.49 1.39 9.39
C GLY A 33 -5.15 2.72 9.74
N PHE A 34 -5.50 3.53 8.75
CA PHE A 34 -6.11 4.85 8.97
C PHE A 34 -7.50 4.76 9.63
N PRO A 35 -8.47 3.94 9.15
CA PRO A 35 -9.76 3.80 9.81
C PRO A 35 -9.64 3.33 11.26
N SER A 36 -8.73 2.40 11.56
CA SER A 36 -8.49 1.93 12.93
C SER A 36 -7.96 3.04 13.85
N LYS A 37 -7.05 3.87 13.35
CA LYS A 37 -6.51 5.02 14.10
C LYS A 37 -7.56 6.11 14.27
N LEU A 38 -8.37 6.37 13.25
CA LEU A 38 -9.46 7.32 13.28
C LEU A 38 -10.48 6.95 14.36
N GLY A 39 -10.90 5.67 14.42
CA GLY A 39 -11.84 5.17 15.42
C GLY A 39 -11.32 5.29 16.86
N ARG A 40 -10.00 5.08 17.06
CA ARG A 40 -9.36 5.18 18.40
C ARG A 40 -8.96 6.61 18.77
N GLY A 41 -8.79 7.47 17.78
CA GLY A 41 -8.23 8.82 17.94
C GLY A 41 -9.25 9.92 18.16
N GLY A 42 -10.55 9.61 18.31
CA GLY A 42 -11.59 10.59 18.55
C GLY A 42 -12.22 11.18 17.29
N GLY A 43 -12.29 10.41 16.18
CA GLY A 43 -13.07 10.73 14.98
C GLY A 43 -12.75 12.10 14.37
N PHE A 44 -13.65 13.05 14.58
CA PHE A 44 -13.57 14.40 14.03
C PHE A 44 -12.25 15.13 14.33
N TYR A 45 -11.82 15.17 15.60
CA TYR A 45 -10.59 15.85 16.00
C TYR A 45 -9.34 15.23 15.36
N PHE A 46 -9.30 13.90 15.34
CA PHE A 46 -8.21 13.19 14.66
C PHE A 46 -8.16 13.54 13.17
N LEU A 47 -9.31 13.60 12.50
CA LEU A 47 -9.41 13.89 11.08
C LEU A 47 -8.88 15.30 10.77
N ILE A 48 -9.28 16.31 11.56
CA ILE A 48 -8.81 17.69 11.38
C ILE A 48 -7.29 17.79 11.57
N ILE A 49 -6.79 17.24 12.69
CA ILE A 49 -5.34 17.26 12.97
C ILE A 49 -4.58 16.54 11.85
N TYR A 50 -5.08 15.39 11.40
CA TYR A 50 -4.48 14.65 10.31
C TYR A 50 -4.39 15.47 9.02
N VAL A 51 -5.48 16.14 8.63
CA VAL A 51 -5.52 17.00 7.42
C VAL A 51 -4.53 18.16 7.55
N VAL A 52 -4.50 18.84 8.68
CA VAL A 52 -3.57 19.95 8.93
C VAL A 52 -2.12 19.46 8.85
N VAL A 53 -1.78 18.36 9.50
CA VAL A 53 -0.43 17.79 9.46
C VAL A 53 -0.06 17.32 8.05
N ALA A 54 -0.99 16.68 7.33
CA ALA A 54 -0.78 16.25 5.96
C ALA A 54 -0.49 17.42 5.01
N LEU A 55 -1.19 18.54 5.17
CA LEU A 55 -0.96 19.75 4.37
C LEU A 55 0.34 20.45 4.73
N LEU A 56 0.62 20.62 6.02
CA LEU A 56 1.78 21.40 6.50
C LEU A 56 3.10 20.63 6.40
N LEU A 57 3.10 19.33 6.65
CA LEU A 57 4.29 18.50 6.64
C LEU A 57 4.34 17.54 5.45
N GLY A 58 3.23 16.85 5.15
CA GLY A 58 3.19 15.83 4.11
C GLY A 58 3.50 16.38 2.72
N ILE A 59 2.86 17.47 2.32
CA ILE A 59 3.07 18.07 0.99
C ILE A 59 4.52 18.58 0.83
N PRO A 60 5.07 19.43 1.73
CA PRO A 60 6.45 19.92 1.59
C PRO A 60 7.50 18.80 1.60
N MET A 61 7.32 17.76 2.43
CA MET A 61 8.23 16.61 2.45
C MET A 61 8.21 15.86 1.12
N THR A 62 7.04 15.54 0.60
CA THR A 62 6.88 14.83 -0.68
C THR A 62 7.45 15.64 -1.85
N LEU A 63 7.20 16.95 -1.88
CA LEU A 63 7.77 17.84 -2.91
C LEU A 63 9.30 17.87 -2.83
N SER A 64 9.87 17.89 -1.63
CA SER A 64 11.33 17.85 -1.41
C SER A 64 11.94 16.55 -1.92
N GLU A 65 11.32 15.40 -1.63
CA GLU A 65 11.75 14.10 -2.12
C GLU A 65 11.72 14.02 -3.65
N TYR A 66 10.64 14.50 -4.27
CA TYR A 66 10.54 14.55 -5.73
C TYR A 66 11.57 15.49 -6.36
N ALA A 67 11.85 16.63 -5.74
CA ALA A 67 12.86 17.59 -6.21
C ALA A 67 14.26 16.94 -6.18
N ILE A 68 14.62 16.27 -5.08
CA ILE A 68 15.90 15.54 -4.94
C ILE A 68 15.97 14.41 -5.98
N GLY A 69 14.93 13.59 -6.08
CA GLY A 69 14.87 12.47 -7.02
C GLY A 69 15.02 12.92 -8.49
N ARG A 70 14.35 14.01 -8.88
CA ARG A 70 14.46 14.59 -10.23
C ARG A 70 15.85 15.16 -10.52
N LYS A 71 16.45 15.85 -9.54
CA LYS A 71 17.76 16.47 -9.68
C LYS A 71 18.86 15.41 -9.76
N MET A 72 18.88 14.48 -8.82
CA MET A 72 19.99 13.54 -8.68
C MET A 72 19.90 12.35 -9.64
N ARG A 73 18.70 11.86 -9.95
CA ARG A 73 18.46 10.70 -10.82
C ARG A 73 19.30 9.47 -10.46
N LYS A 74 19.57 9.28 -9.17
CA LYS A 74 20.37 8.20 -8.59
C LYS A 74 19.58 7.50 -7.49
N GLY A 75 20.03 6.33 -7.07
CA GLY A 75 19.46 5.67 -5.89
C GLY A 75 19.69 6.48 -4.61
N PRO A 76 18.97 6.18 -3.51
CA PRO A 76 18.93 7.03 -2.32
C PRO A 76 20.34 7.27 -1.73
N ILE A 77 21.15 6.24 -1.59
CA ILE A 77 22.49 6.38 -1.01
C ILE A 77 23.39 7.33 -1.85
N ALA A 78 23.37 7.16 -3.17
CA ALA A 78 24.17 7.97 -4.06
C ALA A 78 23.64 9.41 -4.15
N ALA A 79 22.31 9.60 -4.15
CA ALA A 79 21.69 10.91 -4.18
C ALA A 79 22.06 11.76 -2.97
N TRP A 80 21.95 11.21 -1.76
CA TRP A 80 22.33 11.91 -0.54
C TRP A 80 23.83 12.14 -0.41
N THR A 81 24.67 11.18 -0.88
CA THR A 81 26.12 11.34 -0.86
C THR A 81 26.58 12.47 -1.78
N GLU A 82 25.94 12.62 -2.95
CA GLU A 82 26.26 13.67 -3.91
C GLU A 82 25.79 15.06 -3.46
N LEU A 83 24.66 15.11 -2.77
CA LEU A 83 24.16 16.34 -2.16
C LEU A 83 25.14 16.88 -1.10
N ASN A 84 25.57 16.00 -0.20
CA ASN A 84 26.63 16.26 0.77
C ASN A 84 27.10 14.91 1.35
N ARG A 85 28.41 14.66 1.32
CA ARG A 85 29.03 13.43 1.82
C ARG A 85 28.66 13.11 3.29
N LYS A 86 28.42 14.13 4.09
CA LYS A 86 27.99 13.99 5.50
C LYS A 86 26.57 13.36 5.61
N TRP A 87 25.72 13.50 4.61
CA TRP A 87 24.35 12.96 4.57
C TRP A 87 24.25 11.55 4.00
N LYS A 88 25.39 10.90 3.72
CA LYS A 88 25.41 9.50 3.26
C LYS A 88 24.62 8.57 4.19
N PHE A 89 24.68 8.79 5.49
CA PHE A 89 23.99 7.97 6.48
C PHE A 89 22.45 8.01 6.30
N VAL A 90 21.89 9.16 5.91
CA VAL A 90 20.44 9.30 5.63
C VAL A 90 20.04 8.41 4.46
N GLY A 91 20.87 8.37 3.41
CA GLY A 91 20.65 7.47 2.27
C GLY A 91 20.71 5.99 2.65
N ILE A 92 21.60 5.62 3.56
CA ILE A 92 21.71 4.25 4.10
C ILE A 92 20.47 3.92 4.93
N LEU A 93 20.06 4.79 5.85
CA LEU A 93 18.84 4.60 6.67
C LEU A 93 17.60 4.43 5.77
N ASN A 94 17.47 5.28 4.75
CA ASN A 94 16.38 5.17 3.79
C ASN A 94 16.36 3.80 3.09
N ALA A 95 17.53 3.30 2.66
CA ALA A 95 17.62 1.98 2.05
C ALA A 95 17.23 0.85 3.03
N ILE A 96 17.68 0.91 4.29
CA ILE A 96 17.34 -0.08 5.32
C ILE A 96 15.82 -0.07 5.59
N VAL A 97 15.22 1.11 5.72
CA VAL A 97 13.77 1.25 5.92
C VAL A 97 13.00 0.64 4.74
N CYS A 98 13.42 0.93 3.50
CA CYS A 98 12.78 0.35 2.32
C CYS A 98 12.83 -1.18 2.31
N VAL A 99 13.95 -1.79 2.69
CA VAL A 99 14.10 -3.25 2.76
C VAL A 99 13.22 -3.83 3.87
N GLY A 100 13.20 -3.21 5.06
CA GLY A 100 12.36 -3.64 6.18
C GLY A 100 10.87 -3.57 5.86
N VAL A 101 10.44 -2.45 5.28
CA VAL A 101 9.05 -2.25 4.84
C VAL A 101 8.68 -3.27 3.76
N MET A 102 9.56 -3.53 2.78
CA MET A 102 9.32 -4.54 1.75
C MET A 102 9.08 -5.93 2.36
N GLY A 103 9.90 -6.36 3.33
CA GLY A 103 9.72 -7.66 4.00
C GLY A 103 8.35 -7.77 4.68
N PHE A 104 7.95 -6.75 5.42
CA PHE A 104 6.64 -6.68 6.08
C PHE A 104 5.48 -6.72 5.06
N TYR A 105 5.56 -5.92 4.01
CA TYR A 105 4.51 -5.91 2.98
C TYR A 105 4.41 -7.21 2.18
N CYS A 106 5.51 -7.93 1.99
CA CYS A 106 5.47 -9.25 1.35
C CYS A 106 4.65 -10.27 2.14
N LEU A 107 4.79 -10.27 3.48
CA LEU A 107 3.99 -11.11 4.36
C LEU A 107 2.50 -10.75 4.27
N LEU A 108 2.18 -9.46 4.44
CA LEU A 108 0.79 -9.00 4.36
C LEU A 108 0.15 -9.24 2.99
N PHE A 109 0.91 -9.12 1.91
CA PHE A 109 0.43 -9.41 0.57
C PHE A 109 0.05 -10.89 0.41
N GLY A 110 0.86 -11.80 0.96
CA GLY A 110 0.51 -13.22 1.03
C GLY A 110 -0.80 -13.46 1.78
N TRP A 111 -0.99 -12.82 2.94
CA TRP A 111 -2.23 -12.94 3.71
C TRP A 111 -3.45 -12.42 2.94
N ILE A 112 -3.33 -11.29 2.25
CA ILE A 112 -4.41 -10.75 1.42
C ILE A 112 -4.80 -11.73 0.31
N ILE A 113 -3.81 -12.33 -0.36
CA ILE A 113 -4.07 -13.31 -1.42
C ILE A 113 -4.82 -14.53 -0.85
N LYS A 114 -4.38 -15.04 0.31
CA LYS A 114 -5.09 -16.13 1.00
C LYS A 114 -6.54 -15.77 1.24
N TYR A 115 -6.80 -14.64 1.89
CA TYR A 115 -8.18 -14.22 2.18
C TYR A 115 -8.99 -13.97 0.92
N MET A 116 -8.39 -13.43 -0.15
CA MET A 116 -9.07 -13.27 -1.44
C MET A 116 -9.53 -14.63 -2.01
N VAL A 117 -8.68 -15.65 -1.90
CA VAL A 117 -9.01 -17.02 -2.35
C VAL A 117 -10.09 -17.63 -1.46
N GLU A 118 -9.97 -17.49 -0.13
CA GLU A 118 -10.95 -17.98 0.83
C GLU A 118 -12.33 -17.36 0.62
N PHE A 119 -12.41 -16.04 0.45
CA PHE A 119 -13.67 -15.37 0.10
C PHE A 119 -14.25 -15.90 -1.21
N GLY A 120 -13.39 -16.11 -2.23
CA GLY A 120 -13.81 -16.70 -3.49
C GLY A 120 -14.41 -18.09 -3.33
N ILE A 121 -13.78 -18.95 -2.53
CA ILE A 121 -14.29 -20.30 -2.23
C ILE A 121 -15.57 -20.22 -1.39
N ALA A 122 -15.61 -19.35 -0.41
CA ALA A 122 -16.71 -19.19 0.53
C ALA A 122 -18.01 -18.71 -0.15
N ILE A 123 -17.94 -18.01 -1.27
CA ILE A 123 -19.12 -17.66 -2.10
C ILE A 123 -19.83 -18.93 -2.58
N PHE A 124 -19.06 -19.97 -2.92
CA PHE A 124 -19.60 -21.24 -3.41
C PHE A 124 -19.85 -22.27 -2.31
N ASN A 125 -19.33 -22.05 -1.11
CA ASN A 125 -19.49 -22.93 0.05
C ASN A 125 -19.87 -22.14 1.30
N PRO A 126 -21.13 -21.70 1.44
CA PRO A 126 -21.58 -20.88 2.57
C PRO A 126 -21.60 -21.63 3.92
N ALA A 127 -21.50 -22.96 3.93
CA ALA A 127 -21.40 -23.77 5.15
C ALA A 127 -19.95 -24.04 5.59
N GLY A 128 -18.97 -23.48 4.88
CA GLY A 128 -17.54 -23.66 5.19
C GLY A 128 -17.11 -22.96 6.49
N THR A 129 -16.02 -23.43 7.07
CA THR A 129 -15.43 -22.90 8.32
C THR A 129 -15.15 -21.40 8.27
N PHE A 130 -14.88 -20.87 7.09
CA PHE A 130 -14.64 -19.43 6.89
C PHE A 130 -15.82 -18.54 7.30
N TRP A 131 -17.08 -19.01 7.11
CA TRP A 131 -18.29 -18.26 7.50
C TRP A 131 -18.81 -18.61 8.88
N THR A 132 -18.49 -19.80 9.39
CA THR A 132 -19.03 -20.32 10.64
C THR A 132 -18.15 -20.06 11.85
N MET A 133 -16.85 -19.82 11.63
CA MET A 133 -15.87 -19.51 12.68
C MET A 133 -15.77 -18.00 12.92
N ASP A 134 -15.45 -17.60 14.14
CA ASP A 134 -15.13 -16.21 14.44
C ASP A 134 -13.90 -15.74 13.66
N SER A 135 -13.96 -14.51 13.11
CA SER A 135 -12.91 -13.95 12.27
C SER A 135 -11.56 -13.86 12.98
N ALA A 136 -11.56 -13.54 14.27
CA ALA A 136 -10.33 -13.44 15.07
C ALA A 136 -9.72 -14.82 15.33
N GLU A 137 -10.56 -15.82 15.58
CA GLU A 137 -10.15 -17.21 15.77
C GLU A 137 -9.58 -17.80 14.47
N TYR A 138 -10.27 -17.58 13.35
CA TYR A 138 -9.80 -18.02 12.04
C TYR A 138 -8.43 -17.40 11.69
N PHE A 139 -8.27 -16.11 11.95
CA PHE A 139 -6.99 -15.43 11.74
C PHE A 139 -5.90 -15.97 12.67
N SER A 140 -6.20 -16.18 13.95
CA SER A 140 -5.26 -16.73 14.92
C SER A 140 -4.78 -18.12 14.53
N MET A 141 -5.69 -18.97 14.06
CA MET A 141 -5.36 -20.31 13.56
C MET A 141 -4.42 -20.23 12.34
N PHE A 142 -4.70 -19.31 11.41
CA PHE A 142 -3.86 -19.12 10.24
C PHE A 142 -2.44 -18.67 10.60
N ILE A 143 -2.28 -17.63 11.43
CA ILE A 143 -0.94 -17.12 11.78
C ILE A 143 -0.15 -18.05 12.70
N SER A 144 -0.83 -18.93 13.45
CA SER A 144 -0.19 -19.92 14.31
C SER A 144 0.37 -21.10 13.52
N ASN A 145 -0.07 -21.29 12.28
CA ASN A 145 0.49 -22.31 11.40
C ASN A 145 1.85 -21.84 10.86
N PRO A 146 2.95 -22.56 11.08
CA PRO A 146 4.27 -22.11 10.63
C PRO A 146 4.47 -22.18 9.12
N VAL A 147 3.68 -22.98 8.41
CA VAL A 147 3.89 -23.28 6.98
C VAL A 147 2.95 -22.47 6.08
N GLU A 148 1.68 -22.42 6.44
CA GLU A 148 0.65 -21.82 5.58
C GLU A 148 0.91 -20.33 5.24
N PRO A 149 1.23 -19.44 6.20
CA PRO A 149 1.57 -18.05 5.89
C PRO A 149 2.79 -17.92 4.99
N LEU A 150 3.78 -18.83 5.11
CA LEU A 150 4.97 -18.81 4.26
C LEU A 150 4.64 -19.19 2.81
N ILE A 151 3.80 -20.20 2.60
CA ILE A 151 3.34 -20.59 1.27
C ILE A 151 2.67 -19.41 0.57
N TRP A 152 1.72 -18.76 1.25
CA TRP A 152 1.01 -17.62 0.68
C TRP A 152 1.91 -16.41 0.45
N THR A 153 2.88 -16.18 1.33
CA THR A 153 3.92 -15.16 1.12
C THR A 153 4.74 -15.45 -0.13
N PHE A 154 5.11 -16.72 -0.34
CA PHE A 154 5.85 -17.12 -1.54
C PHE A 154 5.02 -16.94 -2.82
N VAL A 155 3.73 -17.27 -2.78
CA VAL A 155 2.80 -17.00 -3.90
C VAL A 155 2.75 -15.50 -4.19
N GLY A 156 2.64 -14.66 -3.16
CA GLY A 156 2.66 -13.20 -3.30
C GLY A 156 3.96 -12.68 -3.93
N LEU A 157 5.11 -13.17 -3.46
CA LEU A 157 6.42 -12.83 -4.04
C LEU A 157 6.53 -13.24 -5.51
N LEU A 158 6.02 -14.42 -5.87
CA LEU A 158 5.99 -14.90 -7.24
C LEU A 158 5.16 -13.97 -8.14
N LEU A 159 3.97 -13.58 -7.69
CA LEU A 159 3.12 -12.64 -8.43
C LEU A 159 3.78 -11.27 -8.58
N ALA A 160 4.38 -10.74 -7.51
CA ALA A 160 5.14 -9.49 -7.56
C ALA A 160 6.32 -9.58 -8.53
N TYR A 161 7.07 -10.68 -8.50
CA TYR A 161 8.17 -10.94 -9.44
C TYR A 161 7.69 -10.96 -10.89
N LEU A 162 6.56 -11.61 -11.17
CA LEU A 162 5.99 -11.66 -12.53
C LEU A 162 5.57 -10.27 -13.03
N CYS A 163 5.08 -9.42 -12.15
CA CYS A 163 4.77 -8.02 -12.47
C CYS A 163 6.04 -7.22 -12.78
N VAL A 164 7.06 -7.31 -11.93
CA VAL A 164 8.29 -6.51 -12.06
C VAL A 164 9.14 -6.97 -13.25
N ARG A 165 9.15 -8.26 -13.57
CA ARG A 165 9.91 -8.86 -14.69
C ARG A 165 9.61 -8.20 -16.03
N LYS A 166 8.42 -7.65 -16.24
CA LYS A 166 7.96 -7.08 -17.53
C LYS A 166 8.33 -5.60 -17.76
N ASN A 167 9.30 -5.03 -17.04
CA ASN A 167 9.65 -3.61 -17.05
C ASN A 167 8.58 -2.68 -16.44
N MET A 168 8.95 -1.40 -16.24
CA MET A 168 8.05 -0.41 -15.63
C MET A 168 6.75 -0.22 -16.42
N ALA A 169 6.84 -0.04 -17.74
CA ALA A 169 5.68 0.20 -18.59
C ALA A 169 4.80 -1.05 -18.78
N GLY A 170 5.40 -2.23 -18.97
CA GLY A 170 4.66 -3.46 -19.24
C GLY A 170 4.17 -4.21 -18.00
N GLY A 171 4.75 -3.95 -16.82
CA GLY A 171 4.42 -4.59 -15.56
C GLY A 171 3.70 -3.64 -14.61
N ILE A 172 4.47 -2.81 -13.90
CA ILE A 172 3.96 -1.95 -12.82
C ILE A 172 2.89 -0.98 -13.34
N GLU A 173 3.17 -0.25 -14.43
CA GLU A 173 2.22 0.72 -14.99
C GLU A 173 0.92 0.04 -15.42
N LYS A 174 1.01 -1.12 -16.08
CA LYS A 174 -0.17 -1.87 -16.51
C LYS A 174 -0.99 -2.38 -15.33
N ALA A 175 -0.34 -2.90 -14.29
CA ALA A 175 -1.02 -3.33 -13.06
C ALA A 175 -1.72 -2.15 -12.39
N CYS A 176 -1.04 -1.01 -12.20
CA CYS A 176 -1.62 0.17 -11.57
C CYS A 176 -2.79 0.75 -12.38
N LYS A 177 -2.75 0.74 -13.70
CA LYS A 177 -3.85 1.21 -14.56
C LYS A 177 -5.16 0.44 -14.35
N TRP A 178 -5.10 -0.82 -13.93
CA TRP A 178 -6.29 -1.63 -13.64
C TRP A 178 -6.62 -1.64 -12.15
N MET A 179 -5.62 -1.84 -11.31
CA MET A 179 -5.84 -2.03 -9.87
C MET A 179 -6.29 -0.74 -9.17
N ILE A 180 -5.74 0.43 -9.53
CA ILE A 180 -6.10 1.67 -8.85
C ILE A 180 -7.54 2.10 -9.15
N PRO A 181 -8.04 2.14 -10.40
CA PRO A 181 -9.46 2.39 -10.65
C PRO A 181 -10.37 1.36 -9.99
N ALA A 182 -10.02 0.07 -10.04
CA ALA A 182 -10.77 -0.98 -9.37
C ALA A 182 -10.85 -0.75 -7.85
N LEU A 183 -9.73 -0.38 -7.20
CA LEU A 183 -9.69 -0.04 -5.79
C LEU A 183 -10.62 1.14 -5.47
N VAL A 184 -10.58 2.21 -6.27
CA VAL A 184 -11.45 3.39 -6.06
C VAL A 184 -12.92 3.01 -6.16
N VAL A 185 -13.29 2.22 -7.18
CA VAL A 185 -14.68 1.75 -7.33
C VAL A 185 -15.10 0.89 -6.14
N LEU A 186 -14.27 -0.05 -5.70
CA LEU A 186 -14.55 -0.88 -4.53
C LEU A 186 -14.71 -0.05 -3.25
N LEU A 187 -13.85 0.95 -3.04
CA LEU A 187 -13.96 1.85 -1.89
C LEU A 187 -15.27 2.65 -1.92
N ILE A 188 -15.71 3.12 -3.08
CA ILE A 188 -16.98 3.81 -3.24
C ILE A 188 -18.15 2.87 -2.90
N VAL A 189 -18.13 1.64 -3.44
CA VAL A 189 -19.17 0.64 -3.15
C VAL A 189 -19.24 0.32 -1.66
N VAL A 190 -18.09 0.10 -1.02
CA VAL A 190 -18.01 -0.16 0.43
C VAL A 190 -18.51 1.05 1.23
N ALA A 191 -18.14 2.28 0.85
CA ALA A 191 -18.60 3.49 1.51
C ALA A 191 -20.13 3.66 1.40
N ILE A 192 -20.71 3.49 0.22
CA ILE A 192 -22.16 3.52 0.03
C ILE A 192 -22.82 2.44 0.89
N ARG A 193 -22.30 1.22 0.86
CA ARG A 193 -22.86 0.13 1.67
C ARG A 193 -22.76 0.42 3.17
N ALA A 194 -21.64 0.95 3.63
CA ALA A 194 -21.46 1.33 5.04
C ALA A 194 -22.49 2.39 5.49
N CYS A 195 -22.76 3.40 4.65
CA CYS A 195 -23.76 4.43 4.94
C CYS A 195 -25.21 3.92 4.91
N THR A 196 -25.49 2.78 4.27
CA THR A 196 -26.84 2.18 4.19
C THR A 196 -27.09 1.11 5.25
N LEU A 197 -26.15 0.82 6.14
CA LEU A 197 -26.31 -0.15 7.21
C LEU A 197 -27.13 0.47 8.39
N PRO A 198 -27.91 -0.33 9.10
CA PRO A 198 -28.56 0.10 10.34
C PRO A 198 -27.49 0.58 11.34
N GLY A 199 -27.69 1.76 11.92
CA GLY A 199 -26.73 2.36 12.86
C GLY A 199 -25.59 3.15 12.21
N ALA A 200 -25.57 3.35 10.88
CA ALA A 200 -24.59 4.16 10.19
C ALA A 200 -24.55 5.63 10.68
N GLU A 201 -25.68 6.15 11.17
CA GLU A 201 -25.80 7.51 11.71
C GLU A 201 -24.78 7.78 12.81
N ALA A 202 -24.63 6.88 13.78
CA ALA A 202 -23.65 7.02 14.85
C ALA A 202 -22.20 7.10 14.33
N GLY A 203 -21.88 6.38 13.26
CA GLY A 203 -20.56 6.46 12.61
C GLY A 203 -20.34 7.77 11.89
N ILE A 204 -21.39 8.31 11.24
CA ILE A 204 -21.35 9.60 10.56
C ILE A 204 -21.21 10.74 11.57
N GLU A 205 -21.98 10.69 12.65
CA GLU A 205 -21.87 11.66 13.74
C GLU A 205 -20.48 11.67 14.34
N PHE A 206 -19.91 10.51 14.64
CA PHE A 206 -18.55 10.37 15.16
C PHE A 206 -17.48 11.00 14.23
N LEU A 207 -17.71 11.00 12.91
CA LEU A 207 -16.79 11.56 11.93
C LEU A 207 -16.93 13.09 11.78
N PHE A 208 -18.13 13.65 11.96
CA PHE A 208 -18.42 15.04 11.58
C PHE A 208 -18.88 15.90 12.75
N GLN A 209 -19.16 15.31 13.90
CA GLN A 209 -19.50 16.07 15.11
C GLN A 209 -18.29 16.16 16.06
N PRO A 210 -17.97 17.38 16.56
CA PRO A 210 -16.89 17.60 17.50
C PRO A 210 -17.17 17.02 18.90
#